data_edfedbbf8624907430299ba5936a8533
#
_entry.id   edfedbbf8624907430299ba5936a8533
#
_cell.length_a   1.000
_cell.length_b   1.000
_cell.length_c   1.000
_cell.angle_alpha   90.00
_cell.angle_beta   90.00
_cell.angle_gamma   90.00
#
_symmetry.space_group_name_H-M   'P 1'
#
loop_
_entity.id
_entity.type
_entity.pdbx_description
1 polymer ?
#
loop_
_entity_poly.entity_id
_entity_poly.type
_entity_poly.pdbx_seq_one_letter_code
_entity_poly.pdbx_strand_id
1 'polypeptide(L)'
;MELSINNVTKQFKDKKAVNDISFSMGNGVYGLLGVNGAGKTTLMRMLCTLTTPDCGTITWDGKDIFKMGASYRQILGYLPQDFGYYPYLTIYDYMMYIASIKGIRPAVAKKRTKELLKQVGLSDQKKQKMRNLSGGMVRRVGIAQAMLNDPKILILDEPTAGLDPNERIRFRNLISELAEERLVLLSTHIVSDVEFIANKIV
;
A
#
# COMPACT_ATOMS: atom_id res chain seq x y z
N MET A 1 -0.34 -16.08 9.06
CA MET A 1 0.05 -15.27 7.89
C MET A 1 1.35 -14.56 8.23
N GLU A 2 2.41 -14.82 7.48
CA GLU A 2 3.73 -14.24 7.76
C GLU A 2 4.45 -13.88 6.45
N LEU A 3 4.93 -12.65 6.35
CA LEU A 3 5.82 -12.18 5.30
C LEU A 3 7.23 -12.11 5.87
N SER A 4 8.14 -12.94 5.36
CA SER A 4 9.52 -13.06 5.86
C SER A 4 10.52 -12.61 4.80
N ILE A 5 11.46 -11.79 5.23
CA ILE A 5 12.56 -11.24 4.43
C ILE A 5 13.85 -11.82 5.03
N ASN A 6 14.67 -12.49 4.22
CA ASN A 6 15.88 -13.18 4.66
C ASN A 6 17.09 -12.77 3.84
N ASN A 7 18.05 -12.08 4.48
CA ASN A 7 19.32 -11.63 3.92
C ASN A 7 19.18 -10.91 2.57
N VAL A 8 18.14 -10.08 2.44
CA VAL A 8 17.81 -9.42 1.18
C VAL A 8 18.75 -8.26 0.91
N THR A 9 19.36 -8.29 -0.26
CA THR A 9 20.24 -7.23 -0.79
C THR A 9 19.77 -6.80 -2.16
N LYS A 10 19.79 -5.47 -2.41
CA LYS A 10 19.57 -4.87 -3.72
C LYS A 10 20.58 -3.78 -4.00
N GLN A 11 21.30 -3.91 -5.11
CA GLN A 11 22.30 -2.95 -5.56
C GLN A 11 21.90 -2.36 -6.91
N PHE A 12 22.12 -1.06 -7.08
CA PHE A 12 21.99 -0.36 -8.36
C PHE A 12 23.34 0.30 -8.67
N LYS A 13 24.02 -0.20 -9.71
CA LYS A 13 25.40 0.20 -10.03
C LYS A 13 26.28 0.08 -8.78
N ASP A 14 26.86 1.19 -8.32
CA ASP A 14 27.77 1.22 -7.17
C ASP A 14 27.09 1.43 -5.81
N LYS A 15 25.75 1.66 -5.81
CA LYS A 15 25.00 1.93 -4.58
C LYS A 15 24.16 0.71 -4.15
N LYS A 16 24.43 0.18 -2.95
CA LYS A 16 23.55 -0.75 -2.28
C LYS A 16 22.34 0.01 -1.72
N ALA A 17 21.18 -0.16 -2.33
CA ALA A 17 19.96 0.48 -1.88
C ALA A 17 19.32 -0.25 -0.70
N VAL A 18 19.47 -1.58 -0.65
CA VAL A 18 19.10 -2.46 0.47
C VAL A 18 20.28 -3.38 0.69
N ASN A 19 20.71 -3.55 1.95
CA ASN A 19 21.93 -4.29 2.28
C ASN A 19 21.68 -5.26 3.43
N ASP A 20 21.59 -6.54 3.11
CA ASP A 20 21.54 -7.67 4.04
C ASP A 20 20.48 -7.52 5.14
N ILE A 21 19.23 -7.25 4.76
CA ILE A 21 18.16 -7.08 5.72
C ILE A 21 17.38 -8.38 5.93
N SER A 22 17.02 -8.65 7.20
CA SER A 22 16.25 -9.82 7.61
C SER A 22 15.25 -9.43 8.69
N PHE A 23 13.96 -9.64 8.46
CA PHE A 23 12.88 -9.52 9.45
C PHE A 23 11.61 -10.19 8.96
N SER A 24 10.68 -10.44 9.89
CA SER A 24 9.36 -11.02 9.60
C SER A 24 8.25 -10.11 10.09
N MET A 25 7.12 -10.18 9.38
CA MET A 25 5.91 -9.40 9.66
C MET A 25 4.68 -10.31 9.60
N GLY A 26 3.82 -10.23 10.63
CA GLY A 26 2.50 -10.84 10.65
C GLY A 26 1.39 -9.82 10.42
N ASN A 27 0.19 -10.06 10.96
CA ASN A 27 -0.88 -9.07 10.96
C ASN A 27 -0.51 -7.87 11.82
N GLY A 28 -1.02 -6.69 11.46
CA GLY A 28 -0.78 -5.43 12.17
C GLY A 28 -0.09 -4.40 11.30
N VAL A 29 0.27 -3.26 11.91
CA VAL A 29 0.93 -2.14 11.23
C VAL A 29 2.43 -2.19 11.45
N TYR A 30 3.19 -2.07 10.37
CA TYR A 30 4.65 -1.96 10.37
C TYR A 30 5.07 -0.65 9.73
N GLY A 31 5.86 0.14 10.45
CA GLY A 31 6.41 1.40 9.97
C GLY A 31 7.84 1.25 9.46
N LEU A 32 8.07 1.55 8.19
CA LEU A 32 9.41 1.63 7.61
C LEU A 32 9.88 3.09 7.70
N LEU A 33 10.61 3.40 8.75
CA LEU A 33 11.05 4.77 9.05
C LEU A 33 12.46 5.01 8.50
N GLY A 34 12.67 6.15 7.86
CA GLY A 34 14.01 6.53 7.38
C GLY A 34 13.99 7.77 6.50
N VAL A 35 15.16 8.37 6.33
CA VAL A 35 15.35 9.52 5.45
C VAL A 35 15.12 9.17 3.98
N ASN A 36 14.94 10.18 3.14
CA ASN A 36 14.85 9.97 1.70
C ASN A 36 16.14 9.34 1.15
N GLY A 37 15.99 8.33 0.30
CA GLY A 37 17.11 7.57 -0.25
C GLY A 37 17.66 6.44 0.63
N ALA A 38 17.04 6.15 1.79
CA ALA A 38 17.40 5.03 2.68
C ALA A 38 17.04 3.63 2.14
N GLY A 39 16.42 3.54 0.95
CA GLY A 39 16.06 2.25 0.36
C GLY A 39 14.61 1.80 0.59
N LYS A 40 13.79 2.55 1.34
CA LYS A 40 12.40 2.20 1.67
C LYS A 40 11.57 1.83 0.44
N THR A 41 11.50 2.71 -0.55
CA THR A 41 10.76 2.46 -1.81
C THR A 41 11.33 1.26 -2.57
N THR A 42 12.66 1.04 -2.54
CA THR A 42 13.28 -0.14 -3.16
C THR A 42 12.80 -1.43 -2.51
N LEU A 43 12.80 -1.48 -1.17
CA LEU A 43 12.29 -2.62 -0.43
C LEU A 43 10.81 -2.86 -0.74
N MET A 44 9.98 -1.81 -0.68
CA MET A 44 8.55 -1.92 -1.00
C MET A 44 8.30 -2.41 -2.42
N ARG A 45 9.09 -1.96 -3.40
CA ARG A 45 9.00 -2.45 -4.79
C ARG A 45 9.38 -3.92 -4.92
N MET A 46 10.34 -4.43 -4.12
CA MET A 46 10.63 -5.86 -4.07
C MET A 46 9.46 -6.63 -3.45
N LEU A 47 8.87 -6.15 -2.36
CA LEU A 47 7.68 -6.75 -1.74
C LEU A 47 6.46 -6.73 -2.68
N CYS A 48 6.37 -5.75 -3.56
CA CYS A 48 5.34 -5.68 -4.60
C CYS A 48 5.66 -6.50 -5.86
N THR A 49 6.77 -7.26 -5.88
CA THR A 49 7.28 -8.02 -7.05
C THR A 49 7.55 -7.17 -8.29
N LEU A 50 7.77 -5.87 -8.12
CA LEU A 50 8.14 -4.92 -9.20
C LEU A 50 9.63 -4.93 -9.49
N THR A 51 10.45 -5.42 -8.56
CA THR A 51 11.91 -5.53 -8.66
C THR A 51 12.34 -6.78 -7.90
N THR A 52 13.28 -7.55 -8.44
CA THR A 52 13.84 -8.72 -7.78
C THR A 52 15.04 -8.34 -6.89
N PRO A 53 15.24 -8.95 -5.72
CA PRO A 53 16.49 -8.84 -4.98
C PRO A 53 17.65 -9.46 -5.77
N ASP A 54 18.89 -9.01 -5.47
CA ASP A 54 20.09 -9.61 -6.04
C ASP A 54 20.57 -10.80 -5.19
N CYS A 55 20.34 -10.73 -3.86
CA CYS A 55 20.57 -11.82 -2.93
C CYS A 55 19.43 -11.91 -1.91
N GLY A 56 19.35 -13.06 -1.24
CA GLY A 56 18.34 -13.33 -0.24
C GLY A 56 17.00 -13.81 -0.81
N THR A 57 16.01 -13.95 0.06
CA THR A 57 14.67 -14.44 -0.30
C THR A 57 13.58 -13.67 0.41
N ILE A 58 12.42 -13.55 -0.24
CA ILE A 58 11.20 -13.00 0.36
C ILE A 58 10.12 -14.05 0.25
N THR A 59 9.50 -14.42 1.36
CA THR A 59 8.50 -15.49 1.41
C THR A 59 7.21 -15.03 2.07
N TRP A 60 6.09 -15.56 1.58
CA TRP A 60 4.77 -15.47 2.20
C TRP A 60 4.32 -16.87 2.65
N ASP A 61 4.12 -17.05 3.96
CA ASP A 61 3.82 -18.35 4.56
C ASP A 61 4.79 -19.45 4.07
N GLY A 62 6.10 -19.14 4.04
CA GLY A 62 7.18 -20.03 3.60
C GLY A 62 7.33 -20.20 2.09
N LYS A 63 6.47 -19.60 1.26
CA LYS A 63 6.53 -19.68 -0.22
C LYS A 63 7.16 -18.42 -0.80
N ASP A 64 8.12 -18.60 -1.69
CA ASP A 64 8.78 -17.50 -2.40
C ASP A 64 7.75 -16.68 -3.20
N ILE A 65 7.68 -15.36 -2.92
CA ILE A 65 6.68 -14.47 -3.52
C ILE A 65 6.84 -14.31 -5.04
N PHE A 66 8.07 -14.42 -5.56
CA PHE A 66 8.34 -14.33 -6.99
C PHE A 66 7.87 -15.59 -7.73
N LYS A 67 8.01 -16.77 -7.09
CA LYS A 67 7.50 -18.04 -7.62
C LYS A 67 5.97 -18.12 -7.53
N MET A 68 5.35 -17.50 -6.51
CA MET A 68 3.89 -17.40 -6.41
C MET A 68 3.26 -16.58 -7.54
N GLY A 69 3.95 -15.58 -8.05
CA GLY A 69 3.53 -14.80 -9.20
C GLY A 69 2.16 -14.15 -9.04
N ALA A 70 1.19 -14.51 -9.89
CA ALA A 70 -0.14 -13.93 -9.88
C ALA A 70 -0.91 -14.20 -8.57
N SER A 71 -0.73 -15.35 -7.93
CA SER A 71 -1.41 -15.69 -6.68
C SER A 71 -0.99 -14.78 -5.52
N TYR A 72 0.28 -14.38 -5.47
CA TYR A 72 0.75 -13.37 -4.50
C TYR A 72 0.16 -11.99 -4.81
N ARG A 73 0.14 -11.56 -6.07
CA ARG A 73 -0.44 -10.25 -6.45
C ARG A 73 -1.93 -10.14 -6.18
N GLN A 74 -2.67 -11.26 -6.15
CA GLN A 74 -4.10 -11.26 -5.78
C GLN A 74 -4.33 -10.90 -4.31
N ILE A 75 -3.38 -11.20 -3.43
CA ILE A 75 -3.47 -10.88 -1.99
C ILE A 75 -2.74 -9.59 -1.62
N LEU A 76 -2.23 -8.84 -2.61
CA LEU A 76 -1.47 -7.62 -2.43
C LEU A 76 -2.30 -6.38 -2.82
N GLY A 77 -2.29 -5.38 -1.96
CA GLY A 77 -2.70 -4.00 -2.25
C GLY A 77 -1.49 -3.08 -2.20
N TYR A 78 -1.37 -2.17 -3.15
CA TYR A 78 -0.25 -1.24 -3.21
C TYR A 78 -0.71 0.18 -3.53
N LEU A 79 -0.23 1.13 -2.74
CA LEU A 79 -0.31 2.56 -2.99
C LEU A 79 1.11 3.11 -3.15
N PRO A 80 1.55 3.46 -4.36
CA PRO A 80 2.86 4.07 -4.58
C PRO A 80 2.90 5.52 -4.09
N GLN A 81 4.10 6.05 -3.85
CA GLN A 81 4.33 7.44 -3.50
C GLN A 81 3.73 8.38 -4.55
N ASP A 82 4.02 8.13 -5.82
CA ASP A 82 3.41 8.83 -6.96
C ASP A 82 2.20 8.04 -7.45
N PHE A 83 1.05 8.39 -6.90
CA PHE A 83 -0.22 7.79 -7.26
C PHE A 83 -0.78 8.44 -8.51
N GLY A 84 -0.57 7.79 -9.66
CA GLY A 84 -1.15 8.21 -10.94
C GLY A 84 -2.65 7.91 -11.02
N TYR A 85 -3.43 8.86 -11.55
CA TYR A 85 -4.86 8.69 -11.78
C TYR A 85 -5.31 9.38 -13.07
N TYR A 86 -6.49 9.02 -13.56
CA TYR A 86 -7.10 9.64 -14.75
C TYR A 86 -7.91 10.88 -14.34
N PRO A 87 -7.47 12.12 -14.66
CA PRO A 87 -8.03 13.36 -14.13
C PRO A 87 -9.50 13.58 -14.46
N TYR A 88 -9.95 13.05 -15.58
CA TYR A 88 -11.30 13.27 -16.12
C TYR A 88 -12.34 12.23 -15.68
N LEU A 89 -11.90 11.10 -15.13
CA LEU A 89 -12.80 10.11 -14.55
C LEU A 89 -13.39 10.63 -13.23
N THR A 90 -14.63 10.22 -12.94
CA THR A 90 -15.15 10.37 -11.57
C THR A 90 -14.46 9.39 -10.64
N ILE A 91 -14.53 9.61 -9.31
CA ILE A 91 -14.01 8.65 -8.33
C ILE A 91 -14.61 7.26 -8.60
N TYR A 92 -15.93 7.20 -8.82
CA TYR A 92 -16.61 5.93 -9.09
C TYR A 92 -16.12 5.25 -10.36
N ASP A 93 -16.02 5.98 -11.47
CA ASP A 93 -15.56 5.44 -12.75
C ASP A 93 -14.09 4.98 -12.67
N TYR A 94 -13.25 5.74 -11.95
CA TYR A 94 -11.88 5.35 -11.69
C TYR A 94 -11.80 4.02 -10.91
N MET A 95 -12.58 3.88 -9.82
CA MET A 95 -12.63 2.64 -9.03
C MET A 95 -13.11 1.45 -9.86
N MET A 96 -14.15 1.64 -10.68
CA MET A 96 -14.67 0.60 -11.58
C MET A 96 -13.66 0.22 -12.67
N TYR A 97 -12.93 1.18 -13.21
CA TYR A 97 -11.84 0.96 -14.16
C TYR A 97 -10.72 0.10 -13.54
N ILE A 98 -10.24 0.46 -12.34
CA ILE A 98 -9.21 -0.33 -11.65
C ILE A 98 -9.72 -1.73 -11.29
N ALA A 99 -10.97 -1.85 -10.86
CA ALA A 99 -11.57 -3.16 -10.59
C ALA A 99 -11.60 -4.06 -11.84
N SER A 100 -11.87 -3.47 -13.02
CA SER A 100 -11.82 -4.18 -14.30
C SER A 100 -10.42 -4.69 -14.64
N ILE A 101 -9.38 -3.85 -14.46
CA ILE A 101 -7.98 -4.24 -14.65
C ILE A 101 -7.58 -5.38 -13.70
N LYS A 102 -8.08 -5.35 -12.46
CA LYS A 102 -7.86 -6.41 -11.46
C LYS A 102 -8.68 -7.69 -11.74
N GLY A 103 -9.49 -7.74 -12.80
CA GLY A 103 -10.33 -8.90 -13.14
C GLY A 103 -11.50 -9.12 -12.18
N ILE A 104 -11.93 -8.11 -11.44
CA ILE A 104 -13.06 -8.21 -10.49
C ILE A 104 -14.38 -8.15 -11.26
N ARG A 105 -15.24 -9.13 -11.04
CA ARG A 105 -16.57 -9.17 -11.70
C ARG A 105 -17.36 -7.88 -11.42
N PRO A 106 -18.08 -7.30 -12.42
CA PRO A 106 -18.71 -5.99 -12.30
C PRO A 106 -19.67 -5.86 -11.10
N ALA A 107 -20.45 -6.88 -10.78
CA ALA A 107 -21.36 -6.88 -9.63
C ALA A 107 -20.61 -6.78 -8.31
N VAL A 108 -19.50 -7.53 -8.16
CA VAL A 108 -18.62 -7.49 -6.98
C VAL A 108 -17.92 -6.14 -6.90
N ALA A 109 -17.36 -5.65 -8.02
CA ALA A 109 -16.68 -4.35 -8.12
C ALA A 109 -17.60 -3.21 -7.66
N LYS A 110 -18.87 -3.20 -8.12
CA LYS A 110 -19.86 -2.19 -7.73
C LYS A 110 -20.15 -2.20 -6.22
N LYS A 111 -20.32 -3.38 -5.63
CA LYS A 111 -20.53 -3.55 -4.19
C LYS A 111 -19.30 -3.08 -3.41
N ARG A 112 -18.11 -3.60 -3.74
CA ARG A 112 -16.86 -3.26 -3.08
C ARG A 112 -16.52 -1.76 -3.20
N THR A 113 -16.70 -1.16 -4.37
CA THR A 113 -16.49 0.29 -4.56
C THR A 113 -17.36 1.11 -3.63
N LYS A 114 -18.65 0.76 -3.48
CA LYS A 114 -19.55 1.48 -2.56
C LYS A 114 -19.09 1.36 -1.10
N GLU A 115 -18.72 0.15 -0.67
CA GLU A 115 -18.24 -0.12 0.69
C GLU A 115 -16.94 0.63 0.97
N LEU A 116 -15.95 0.54 0.07
CA LEU A 116 -14.65 1.19 0.23
C LEU A 116 -14.77 2.71 0.22
N LEU A 117 -15.60 3.30 -0.65
CA LEU A 117 -15.82 4.75 -0.65
C LEU A 117 -16.49 5.22 0.64
N LYS A 118 -17.34 4.40 1.25
CA LYS A 118 -17.90 4.68 2.59
C LYS A 118 -16.81 4.63 3.64
N GLN A 119 -15.97 3.61 3.64
CA GLN A 119 -14.88 3.42 4.60
C GLN A 119 -13.86 4.56 4.57
N VAL A 120 -13.51 5.04 3.36
CA VAL A 120 -12.59 6.19 3.23
C VAL A 120 -13.29 7.56 3.29
N GLY A 121 -14.60 7.61 3.59
CA GLY A 121 -15.37 8.85 3.76
C GLY A 121 -15.55 9.68 2.48
N LEU A 122 -15.72 9.00 1.33
CA LEU A 122 -15.88 9.64 0.02
C LEU A 122 -17.18 9.25 -0.71
N SER A 123 -18.17 8.75 0.02
CA SER A 123 -19.46 8.31 -0.57
C SER A 123 -20.19 9.41 -1.34
N ASP A 124 -20.22 10.62 -0.78
CA ASP A 124 -20.95 11.76 -1.35
C ASP A 124 -20.19 12.37 -2.55
N GLN A 125 -18.88 12.21 -2.58
CA GLN A 125 -18.01 12.73 -3.64
C GLN A 125 -17.82 11.77 -4.81
N LYS A 126 -18.45 10.59 -4.82
CA LYS A 126 -18.23 9.52 -5.82
C LYS A 126 -18.42 9.97 -7.28
N LYS A 127 -19.22 11.02 -7.54
CA LYS A 127 -19.43 11.60 -8.87
C LYS A 127 -18.47 12.76 -9.18
N GLN A 128 -17.62 13.17 -8.22
CA GLN A 128 -16.64 14.24 -8.42
C GLN A 128 -15.50 13.71 -9.28
N LYS A 129 -15.00 14.55 -10.21
CA LYS A 129 -13.86 14.20 -11.07
C LYS A 129 -12.56 14.19 -10.25
N MET A 130 -11.67 13.25 -10.55
CA MET A 130 -10.40 13.07 -9.86
C MET A 130 -9.55 14.34 -9.81
N ARG A 131 -9.54 15.16 -10.88
CA ARG A 131 -8.79 16.44 -10.93
C ARG A 131 -9.28 17.50 -9.93
N ASN A 132 -10.50 17.35 -9.42
CA ASN A 132 -11.12 18.34 -8.51
C ASN A 132 -10.96 17.95 -7.03
N LEU A 133 -10.22 16.88 -6.75
CA LEU A 133 -10.01 16.37 -5.39
C LEU A 133 -8.86 17.11 -4.71
N SER A 134 -8.95 17.27 -3.38
CA SER A 134 -7.81 17.65 -2.55
C SER A 134 -6.75 16.52 -2.53
N GLY A 135 -5.52 16.83 -2.16
CA GLY A 135 -4.47 15.83 -2.01
C GLY A 135 -4.87 14.69 -1.07
N GLY A 136 -5.49 15.02 0.08
CA GLY A 136 -6.00 14.03 1.02
C GLY A 136 -7.12 13.15 0.45
N MET A 137 -8.03 13.73 -0.36
CA MET A 137 -9.05 12.94 -1.06
C MET A 137 -8.43 11.99 -2.08
N VAL A 138 -7.43 12.45 -2.86
CA VAL A 138 -6.70 11.61 -3.81
C VAL A 138 -6.03 10.43 -3.10
N ARG A 139 -5.37 10.67 -1.97
CA ARG A 139 -4.75 9.60 -1.16
C ARG A 139 -5.79 8.59 -0.64
N ARG A 140 -6.96 9.06 -0.17
CA ARG A 140 -8.05 8.17 0.27
C ARG A 140 -8.62 7.33 -0.88
N VAL A 141 -8.75 7.88 -2.09
CA VAL A 141 -9.09 7.08 -3.29
C VAL A 141 -7.99 6.05 -3.58
N GLY A 142 -6.72 6.44 -3.44
CA GLY A 142 -5.58 5.54 -3.60
C GLY A 142 -5.60 4.35 -2.65
N ILE A 143 -5.99 4.55 -1.39
CA ILE A 143 -6.19 3.45 -0.44
C ILE A 143 -7.37 2.58 -0.88
N ALA A 144 -8.51 3.19 -1.21
CA ALA A 144 -9.69 2.46 -1.64
C ALA A 144 -9.39 1.57 -2.86
N GLN A 145 -8.65 2.05 -3.86
CA GLN A 145 -8.26 1.24 -5.02
C GLN A 145 -7.30 0.09 -4.65
N ALA A 146 -6.37 0.32 -3.70
CA ALA A 146 -5.48 -0.72 -3.23
C ALA A 146 -6.24 -1.86 -2.52
N MET A 147 -7.38 -1.53 -1.91
CA MET A 147 -8.25 -2.45 -1.17
C MET A 147 -9.29 -3.21 -2.03
N LEU A 148 -9.40 -2.93 -3.34
CA LEU A 148 -10.45 -3.50 -4.21
C LEU A 148 -10.48 -5.03 -4.24
N ASN A 149 -9.33 -5.68 -4.23
CA ASN A 149 -9.18 -7.14 -4.26
C ASN A 149 -9.15 -7.79 -2.87
N ASP A 150 -9.51 -7.06 -1.81
CA ASP A 150 -9.46 -7.53 -0.42
C ASP A 150 -8.11 -8.13 -0.02
N PRO A 151 -7.05 -7.33 -0.07
CA PRO A 151 -5.69 -7.83 0.09
C PRO A 151 -5.43 -8.29 1.53
N LYS A 152 -4.56 -9.29 1.69
CA LYS A 152 -3.98 -9.70 2.97
C LYS A 152 -2.76 -8.86 3.36
N ILE A 153 -2.11 -8.27 2.36
CA ILE A 153 -0.93 -7.42 2.51
C ILE A 153 -1.24 -6.08 1.85
N LEU A 154 -1.12 -4.99 2.61
CA LEU A 154 -1.28 -3.62 2.13
C LEU A 154 0.04 -2.87 2.28
N ILE A 155 0.62 -2.43 1.17
CA ILE A 155 1.87 -1.67 1.12
C ILE A 155 1.56 -0.24 0.71
N LEU A 156 1.98 0.73 1.52
CA LEU A 156 1.69 2.15 1.36
C LEU A 156 2.99 2.96 1.40
N ASP A 157 3.40 3.51 0.26
CA ASP A 157 4.65 4.27 0.15
C ASP A 157 4.37 5.77 0.35
N GLU A 158 4.90 6.35 1.45
CA GLU A 158 4.73 7.74 1.88
C GLU A 158 3.26 8.21 1.84
N PRO A 159 2.31 7.47 2.44
CA PRO A 159 0.89 7.71 2.23
C PRO A 159 0.38 9.01 2.86
N THR A 160 1.11 9.58 3.81
CA THR A 160 0.76 10.82 4.53
C THR A 160 1.45 12.06 3.99
N ALA A 161 2.30 11.91 2.98
CA ALA A 161 3.03 13.02 2.38
C ALA A 161 2.05 14.10 1.83
N GLY A 162 2.25 15.35 2.25
CA GLY A 162 1.43 16.49 1.81
C GLY A 162 0.03 16.56 2.44
N LEU A 163 -0.30 15.71 3.41
CA LEU A 163 -1.54 15.81 4.17
C LEU A 163 -1.44 16.85 5.29
N ASP A 164 -2.53 17.57 5.54
CA ASP A 164 -2.67 18.42 6.72
C ASP A 164 -2.82 17.56 8.01
N PRO A 165 -2.63 18.15 9.21
CA PRO A 165 -2.68 17.41 10.47
C PRO A 165 -3.98 16.64 10.71
N ASN A 166 -5.13 17.21 10.33
CA ASN A 166 -6.43 16.55 10.51
C ASN A 166 -6.60 15.35 9.58
N GLU A 167 -6.16 15.47 8.32
CA GLU A 167 -6.16 14.36 7.37
C GLU A 167 -5.21 13.24 7.80
N ARG A 168 -4.06 13.56 8.43
CA ARG A 168 -3.15 12.55 8.99
C ARG A 168 -3.79 11.75 10.13
N ILE A 169 -4.54 12.42 11.02
CA ILE A 169 -5.27 11.73 12.09
C ILE A 169 -6.30 10.76 11.49
N ARG A 170 -7.09 11.23 10.53
CA ARG A 170 -8.07 10.38 9.84
C ARG A 170 -7.43 9.19 9.13
N PHE A 171 -6.28 9.43 8.49
CA PHE A 171 -5.50 8.39 7.84
C PHE A 171 -5.02 7.34 8.84
N ARG A 172 -4.44 7.75 9.98
CA ARG A 172 -3.97 6.82 11.03
C ARG A 172 -5.10 5.93 11.55
N ASN A 173 -6.26 6.52 11.85
CA ASN A 173 -7.43 5.75 12.30
C ASN A 173 -7.86 4.71 11.25
N LEU A 174 -7.93 5.13 9.97
CA LEU A 174 -8.25 4.21 8.87
C LEU A 174 -7.23 3.06 8.76
N ILE A 175 -5.94 3.34 8.87
CA ILE A 175 -4.90 2.31 8.79
C ILE A 175 -4.97 1.34 9.96
N SER A 176 -5.20 1.83 11.18
CA SER A 176 -5.38 0.99 12.37
C SER A 176 -6.56 0.01 12.19
N GLU A 177 -7.70 0.52 11.72
CA GLU A 177 -8.89 -0.29 11.43
C GLU A 177 -8.62 -1.34 10.33
N LEU A 178 -7.92 -0.96 9.27
CA LEU A 178 -7.56 -1.87 8.18
C LEU A 178 -6.57 -2.97 8.61
N ALA A 179 -5.74 -2.73 9.60
CA ALA A 179 -4.69 -3.64 10.04
C ALA A 179 -5.17 -4.76 10.98
N GLU A 180 -6.39 -4.71 11.49
CA GLU A 180 -6.91 -5.73 12.42
C GLU A 180 -6.84 -7.15 11.82
N GLU A 181 -7.09 -7.28 10.52
CA GLU A 181 -7.14 -8.58 9.84
C GLU A 181 -6.05 -8.77 8.78
N ARG A 182 -5.13 -7.81 8.61
CA ARG A 182 -4.12 -7.84 7.54
C ARG A 182 -2.79 -7.26 7.96
N LEU A 183 -1.77 -7.57 7.18
CA LEU A 183 -0.46 -6.94 7.28
C LEU A 183 -0.51 -5.58 6.55
N VAL A 184 -0.18 -4.51 7.25
CA VAL A 184 -0.01 -3.18 6.65
C VAL A 184 1.43 -2.73 6.85
N LEU A 185 2.14 -2.49 5.76
CA LEU A 185 3.48 -1.88 5.76
C LEU A 185 3.37 -0.48 5.17
N LEU A 186 3.78 0.52 5.92
CA LEU A 186 3.84 1.89 5.42
C LEU A 186 5.24 2.47 5.57
N SER A 187 5.70 3.22 4.57
CA SER A 187 6.91 4.03 4.66
C SER A 187 6.58 5.45 5.09
N THR A 188 7.45 6.04 5.89
CA THR A 188 7.38 7.46 6.21
C THR A 188 8.73 7.98 6.70
N HIS A 189 8.94 9.28 6.60
CA HIS A 189 10.05 9.99 7.26
C HIS A 189 9.56 10.75 8.50
N ILE A 190 8.28 10.64 8.87
CA ILE A 190 7.63 11.35 9.98
C ILE A 190 7.31 10.36 11.10
N VAL A 191 8.00 10.48 12.22
CA VAL A 191 7.85 9.58 13.37
C VAL A 191 6.41 9.52 13.88
N SER A 192 5.76 10.68 14.01
CA SER A 192 4.38 10.77 14.51
C SER A 192 3.33 10.06 13.65
N ASP A 193 3.64 9.69 12.41
CA ASP A 193 2.71 8.95 11.55
C ASP A 193 2.62 7.47 11.91
N VAL A 194 3.66 6.93 12.56
CA VAL A 194 3.77 5.51 12.92
C VAL A 194 3.81 5.23 14.41
N GLU A 195 4.28 6.19 15.22
CA GLU A 195 4.50 6.04 16.66
C GLU A 195 3.28 5.50 17.42
N PHE A 196 2.08 5.92 17.02
CA PHE A 196 0.83 5.56 17.72
C PHE A 196 0.10 4.35 17.11
N ILE A 197 0.46 3.91 15.92
CA ILE A 197 -0.27 2.86 15.20
C ILE A 197 0.58 1.64 14.85
N ALA A 198 1.90 1.77 14.78
CA ALA A 198 2.76 0.67 14.37
C ALA A 198 3.02 -0.31 15.52
N ASN A 199 2.81 -1.60 15.25
CA ASN A 199 3.22 -2.68 16.13
C ASN A 199 4.76 -2.77 16.21
N LYS A 200 5.43 -2.43 15.12
CA LYS A 200 6.90 -2.41 15.02
C LYS A 200 7.36 -1.36 14.03
N ILE A 201 8.43 -0.66 14.36
CA ILE A 201 9.14 0.25 13.47
C ILE A 201 10.43 -0.43 13.02
N VAL A 202 10.70 -0.38 11.71
CA VAL A 202 11.86 -0.98 11.04
C VAL A 202 12.67 0.10 10.34
#